data_44be47fef7a550ad97657836f8e0a72d
#
_entry.id   44be47fef7a550ad97657836f8e0a72d
#
_cell.length_a   1.000
_cell.length_b   1.000
_cell.length_c   1.000
_cell.angle_alpha   90.00
_cell.angle_beta   90.00
_cell.angle_gamma   90.00
#
_symmetry.space_group_name_H-M   'P 1'
#
loop_
_entity.id
_entity.type
_entity.pdbx_description
1 polymer ?
#
loop_
_entity_poly.entity_id
_entity_poly.type
_entity_poly.pdbx_seq_one_letter_code
_entity_poly.pdbx_strand_id
1 'polypeptide(L)'
;LVEINHETPIPVGKQVLVKTIACGVCHSDIHIHDGFFDGGDGNKIPSRLQDNLTMGHEVYGELVSVGEEVSNVEIGKKYVIYPWIGCGECDQCKNGMEHYCSPFTAQNLGVNVDGGYSDYVLVKDEKYLFDAGDAPDNLAGSYACRGLTAYSALKKTNQNNTSNKLAIIGAGGLGVLALKIAKSAFNIQPLVIDIDEQKLNLAKELGASAVFNATHTNVVEEVSEFSNGGVHAVIDFVGSEQTLELGNKLFGLNKGCKYILVGLFGGKYSLTLPMMTFGARTIEGSYVGSLAEMHELMGLVR
;
A
#
# COMPACT_ATOMS: atom_id res chain seq x y z
N LEU A 1 20.94 -11.38 4.93
CA LEU A 1 20.23 -11.46 6.21
C LEU A 1 21.05 -12.29 7.18
N VAL A 2 21.12 -11.88 8.44
CA VAL A 2 21.79 -12.58 9.55
C VAL A 2 20.83 -12.64 10.72
N GLU A 3 20.87 -13.74 11.47
CA GLU A 3 20.13 -13.87 12.72
C GLU A 3 20.90 -13.13 13.83
N ILE A 4 20.18 -12.32 14.60
CA ILE A 4 20.73 -11.55 15.72
C ILE A 4 19.87 -11.82 16.96
N ASN A 5 20.52 -12.08 18.09
CA ASN A 5 19.84 -12.23 19.37
C ASN A 5 19.94 -10.93 20.17
N HIS A 6 18.82 -10.39 20.57
CA HIS A 6 18.69 -9.24 21.46
C HIS A 6 17.91 -9.61 22.72
N GLU A 7 18.12 -8.87 23.79
CA GLU A 7 17.24 -8.95 24.95
C GLU A 7 15.84 -8.48 24.56
N THR A 8 14.81 -9.19 25.04
CA THR A 8 13.42 -8.79 24.82
C THR A 8 13.16 -7.42 25.46
N PRO A 9 12.71 -6.41 24.72
CA PRO A 9 12.48 -5.07 25.25
C PRO A 9 11.37 -5.07 26.30
N ILE A 10 11.48 -4.19 27.29
CA ILE A 10 10.44 -3.96 28.31
C ILE A 10 9.69 -2.69 27.92
N PRO A 11 8.36 -2.75 27.67
CA PRO A 11 7.59 -1.56 27.32
C PRO A 11 7.45 -0.61 28.51
N VAL A 12 7.56 0.70 28.25
CA VAL A 12 7.39 1.79 29.23
C VAL A 12 6.41 2.82 28.74
N GLY A 13 5.71 3.53 29.63
CA GLY A 13 4.75 4.57 29.30
C GLY A 13 3.61 4.00 28.45
N LYS A 14 3.45 4.49 27.23
CA LYS A 14 2.42 4.06 26.27
C LYS A 14 2.84 2.90 25.37
N GLN A 15 4.07 2.42 25.52
CA GLN A 15 4.58 1.35 24.67
C GLN A 15 3.86 0.03 24.96
N VAL A 16 3.78 -0.81 23.93
CA VAL A 16 3.25 -2.17 24.03
C VAL A 16 4.21 -3.15 23.36
N LEU A 17 4.32 -4.35 23.92
CA LEU A 17 5.15 -5.43 23.37
C LEU A 17 4.25 -6.49 22.76
N VAL A 18 4.48 -6.78 21.49
CA VAL A 18 3.72 -7.78 20.73
C VAL A 18 4.63 -8.92 20.33
N LYS A 19 4.20 -10.16 20.66
CA LYS A 19 4.83 -11.38 20.18
C LYS A 19 4.36 -11.65 18.76
N THR A 20 5.29 -11.69 17.81
CA THR A 20 4.99 -11.89 16.40
C THR A 20 4.43 -13.30 16.13
N ILE A 21 3.28 -13.38 15.50
CA ILE A 21 2.67 -14.62 15.00
C ILE A 21 2.99 -14.77 13.52
N ALA A 22 2.84 -13.68 12.76
CA ALA A 22 3.14 -13.61 11.34
C ALA A 22 3.62 -12.22 10.96
N CYS A 23 4.54 -12.14 10.02
CA CYS A 23 4.93 -10.90 9.37
C CYS A 23 4.98 -11.12 7.86
N GLY A 24 4.19 -10.33 7.11
CA GLY A 24 4.16 -10.43 5.66
C GLY A 24 5.46 -9.92 5.04
N VAL A 25 5.79 -10.47 3.85
CA VAL A 25 6.91 -10.00 3.03
C VAL A 25 6.38 -9.07 1.95
N CYS A 26 6.85 -7.84 1.95
CA CYS A 26 6.53 -6.81 0.95
C CYS A 26 7.70 -6.64 -0.03
N HIS A 27 7.42 -6.19 -1.25
CA HIS A 27 8.47 -5.86 -2.21
C HIS A 27 9.38 -4.72 -1.69
N SER A 28 8.85 -3.85 -0.85
CA SER A 28 9.64 -2.79 -0.19
C SER A 28 10.75 -3.33 0.71
N ASP A 29 10.57 -4.53 1.31
CA ASP A 29 11.63 -5.15 2.12
C ASP A 29 12.84 -5.51 1.26
N ILE A 30 12.63 -5.86 -0.03
CA ILE A 30 13.71 -6.12 -0.98
C ILE A 30 14.48 -4.82 -1.25
N HIS A 31 13.79 -3.71 -1.52
CA HIS A 31 14.42 -2.41 -1.74
C HIS A 31 15.20 -1.91 -0.50
N ILE A 32 14.65 -2.15 0.71
CA ILE A 32 15.32 -1.83 1.97
C ILE A 32 16.59 -2.69 2.15
N HIS A 33 16.49 -3.99 1.85
CA HIS A 33 17.62 -4.90 1.88
C HIS A 33 18.73 -4.49 0.90
N ASP A 34 18.33 -4.16 -0.34
CA ASP A 34 19.28 -3.75 -1.40
C ASP A 34 19.83 -2.34 -1.19
N GLY A 35 19.18 -1.55 -0.34
CA GLY A 35 19.61 -0.22 0.08
C GLY A 35 19.24 0.90 -0.89
N PHE A 36 18.43 0.66 -1.92
CA PHE A 36 18.00 1.70 -2.87
C PHE A 36 16.71 1.38 -3.64
N PHE A 37 16.10 2.44 -4.17
CA PHE A 37 15.10 2.39 -5.24
C PHE A 37 15.69 2.84 -6.56
N ASP A 38 15.19 2.33 -7.69
CA ASP A 38 15.59 2.79 -9.01
C ASP A 38 14.95 4.17 -9.33
N GLY A 39 15.78 5.18 -9.45
CA GLY A 39 15.38 6.56 -9.81
C GLY A 39 15.41 6.84 -11.31
N GLY A 40 15.66 5.85 -12.15
CA GLY A 40 15.82 5.99 -13.61
C GLY A 40 17.20 6.50 -14.02
N ASP A 41 17.59 6.25 -15.27
CA ASP A 41 18.87 6.67 -15.86
C ASP A 41 20.10 6.21 -15.03
N GLY A 42 19.99 5.08 -14.30
CA GLY A 42 21.05 4.57 -13.41
C GLY A 42 21.16 5.29 -12.07
N ASN A 43 20.27 6.24 -11.76
CA ASN A 43 20.25 6.89 -10.46
C ASN A 43 19.67 5.96 -9.40
N LYS A 44 20.31 5.93 -8.23
CA LYS A 44 19.86 5.16 -7.07
C LYS A 44 19.39 6.11 -5.97
N ILE A 45 18.14 5.94 -5.54
CA ILE A 45 17.57 6.69 -4.41
C ILE A 45 17.76 5.82 -3.16
N PRO A 46 18.55 6.25 -2.16
CA PRO A 46 18.78 5.46 -0.95
C PRO A 46 17.47 5.12 -0.24
N SER A 47 17.28 3.85 0.16
CA SER A 47 16.12 3.37 0.89
C SER A 47 16.42 3.03 2.34
N ARG A 48 17.69 2.86 2.70
CA ARG A 48 18.12 2.43 4.02
C ARG A 48 18.69 3.60 4.80
N LEU A 49 18.15 3.84 5.99
CA LEU A 49 18.55 4.94 6.86
C LEU A 49 19.46 4.50 8.02
N GLN A 50 19.50 3.20 8.34
CA GLN A 50 20.36 2.66 9.41
C GLN A 50 20.86 1.25 9.09
N ASP A 51 22.02 0.90 9.68
CA ASP A 51 22.58 -0.44 9.64
C ASP A 51 21.94 -1.34 10.72
N ASN A 52 21.97 -2.65 10.49
CA ASN A 52 21.45 -3.68 11.41
C ASN A 52 19.96 -3.55 11.77
N LEU A 53 19.15 -3.03 10.85
CA LEU A 53 17.70 -2.92 11.01
C LEU A 53 17.05 -4.30 10.94
N THR A 54 16.22 -4.63 11.92
CA THR A 54 15.25 -5.73 11.80
C THR A 54 14.09 -5.28 10.91
N MET A 55 13.99 -5.84 9.71
CA MET A 55 12.95 -5.48 8.76
C MET A 55 11.58 -6.09 9.11
N GLY A 56 10.58 -5.91 8.23
CA GLY A 56 9.23 -6.46 8.34
C GLY A 56 8.23 -5.47 8.94
N HIS A 57 7.32 -4.99 8.10
CA HIS A 57 6.34 -3.96 8.46
C HIS A 57 4.87 -4.44 8.33
N GLU A 58 4.63 -5.70 8.02
CA GLU A 58 3.28 -6.30 7.94
C GLU A 58 3.04 -7.23 9.14
N VAL A 59 3.05 -6.67 10.34
CA VAL A 59 3.07 -7.44 11.60
C VAL A 59 1.66 -7.77 12.08
N TYR A 60 1.48 -9.04 12.44
CA TYR A 60 0.35 -9.55 13.20
C TYR A 60 0.86 -10.36 14.39
N GLY A 61 0.37 -10.09 15.59
CA GLY A 61 0.89 -10.75 16.78
C GLY A 61 0.01 -10.60 18.01
N GLU A 62 0.41 -11.30 19.07
CA GLU A 62 -0.26 -11.33 20.37
C GLU A 62 0.35 -10.27 21.30
N LEU A 63 -0.51 -9.44 21.90
CA LEU A 63 -0.07 -8.48 22.92
C LEU A 63 0.33 -9.23 24.19
N VAL A 64 1.61 -9.12 24.59
CA VAL A 64 2.16 -9.87 25.73
C VAL A 64 2.53 -9.00 26.92
N SER A 65 2.83 -7.71 26.71
CA SER A 65 3.18 -6.78 27.79
C SER A 65 2.86 -5.35 27.40
N VAL A 66 2.60 -4.50 28.40
CA VAL A 66 2.23 -3.10 28.22
C VAL A 66 2.97 -2.21 29.21
N GLY A 67 3.23 -0.95 28.82
CA GLY A 67 3.71 0.07 29.73
C GLY A 67 2.61 0.59 30.66
N GLU A 68 3.02 1.35 31.67
CA GLU A 68 2.17 1.77 32.79
C GLU A 68 1.06 2.77 32.41
N GLU A 69 1.14 3.40 31.24
CA GLU A 69 0.13 4.37 30.76
C GLU A 69 -0.89 3.74 29.78
N VAL A 70 -0.78 2.44 29.48
CA VAL A 70 -1.66 1.74 28.52
C VAL A 70 -2.93 1.27 29.24
N SER A 71 -4.10 1.45 28.61
CA SER A 71 -5.39 1.16 29.25
C SER A 71 -6.48 0.57 28.35
N ASN A 72 -6.37 0.65 27.01
CA ASN A 72 -7.47 0.33 26.09
C ASN A 72 -7.28 -0.95 25.28
N VAL A 73 -6.29 -1.77 25.62
CA VAL A 73 -5.96 -3.01 24.93
C VAL A 73 -5.90 -4.19 25.91
N GLU A 74 -6.06 -5.39 25.40
CA GLU A 74 -6.16 -6.62 26.19
C GLU A 74 -4.94 -7.50 25.94
N ILE A 75 -4.20 -7.85 27.01
CA ILE A 75 -3.08 -8.79 26.95
C ILE A 75 -3.61 -10.18 26.60
N GLY A 76 -2.91 -10.89 25.72
CA GLY A 76 -3.30 -12.18 25.16
C GLY A 76 -4.15 -12.07 23.90
N LYS A 77 -4.67 -10.89 23.56
CA LYS A 77 -5.39 -10.66 22.31
C LYS A 77 -4.42 -10.42 21.15
N LYS A 78 -4.85 -10.82 19.96
CA LYS A 78 -4.08 -10.66 18.72
C LYS A 78 -4.45 -9.37 17.99
N TYR A 79 -3.45 -8.69 17.43
CA TYR A 79 -3.62 -7.40 16.74
C TYR A 79 -2.80 -7.33 15.45
N VAL A 80 -3.35 -6.63 14.46
CA VAL A 80 -2.59 -6.08 13.34
C VAL A 80 -1.94 -4.79 13.80
N ILE A 81 -0.68 -4.57 13.46
CA ILE A 81 0.07 -3.37 13.86
C ILE A 81 0.16 -2.40 12.69
N TYR A 82 -0.32 -1.16 12.89
CA TYR A 82 -0.09 -0.07 11.95
C TYR A 82 1.38 0.37 12.01
N PRO A 83 2.18 0.20 10.94
CA PRO A 83 3.62 0.40 11.01
C PRO A 83 4.08 1.81 10.66
N TRP A 84 3.22 2.67 10.10
CA TRP A 84 3.57 3.97 9.53
C TRP A 84 3.55 5.07 10.59
N ILE A 85 4.37 4.89 11.63
CA ILE A 85 4.38 5.68 12.85
C ILE A 85 5.22 6.96 12.64
N GLY A 86 4.61 8.11 12.88
CA GLY A 86 5.30 9.39 12.82
C GLY A 86 6.01 9.78 14.12
N CYS A 87 6.71 10.94 14.10
CA CYS A 87 7.36 11.48 15.30
C CYS A 87 6.36 11.95 16.36
N GLY A 88 5.12 12.33 15.96
CA GLY A 88 4.08 12.85 16.82
C GLY A 88 4.09 14.38 17.00
N GLU A 89 5.14 15.09 16.57
CA GLU A 89 5.35 16.50 16.86
C GLU A 89 5.27 17.44 15.64
N CYS A 90 5.58 16.93 14.44
CA CYS A 90 5.52 17.75 13.22
C CYS A 90 4.08 18.01 12.78
N ASP A 91 3.89 19.00 11.90
CA ASP A 91 2.56 19.39 11.42
C ASP A 91 1.81 18.23 10.74
N GLN A 92 2.50 17.37 10.01
CA GLN A 92 1.88 16.20 9.40
C GLN A 92 1.30 15.26 10.48
N CYS A 93 2.08 14.96 11.51
CA CYS A 93 1.63 14.10 12.61
C CYS A 93 0.46 14.71 13.39
N LYS A 94 0.52 16.02 13.70
CA LYS A 94 -0.54 16.74 14.41
C LYS A 94 -1.85 16.80 13.62
N ASN A 95 -1.76 16.73 12.29
CA ASN A 95 -2.91 16.70 11.39
C ASN A 95 -3.39 15.27 11.04
N GLY A 96 -2.89 14.23 11.73
CA GLY A 96 -3.28 12.83 11.50
C GLY A 96 -2.67 12.17 10.26
N MET A 97 -1.67 12.83 9.65
CA MET A 97 -0.98 12.34 8.46
C MET A 97 0.41 11.81 8.84
N GLU A 98 0.47 10.94 9.85
CA GLU A 98 1.72 10.40 10.40
C GLU A 98 2.58 9.70 9.35
N HIS A 99 1.96 9.05 8.37
CA HIS A 99 2.63 8.40 7.23
C HIS A 99 3.38 9.38 6.31
N TYR A 100 3.12 10.69 6.41
CA TYR A 100 3.87 11.75 5.70
C TYR A 100 4.93 12.43 6.60
N CYS A 101 5.21 11.85 7.76
CA CYS A 101 6.30 12.33 8.61
C CYS A 101 7.64 12.27 7.86
N SER A 102 8.56 13.18 8.22
CA SER A 102 9.91 13.16 7.66
C SER A 102 10.58 11.80 7.87
N PRO A 103 11.22 11.21 6.84
CA PRO A 103 11.91 9.92 6.97
C PRO A 103 13.03 9.92 8.01
N PHE A 104 13.56 11.10 8.39
CA PHE A 104 14.60 11.23 9.41
C PHE A 104 14.07 11.22 10.85
N THR A 105 12.76 11.41 11.04
CA THR A 105 12.13 11.48 12.36
C THR A 105 10.98 10.48 12.53
N ALA A 106 10.53 9.87 11.44
CA ALA A 106 9.54 8.81 11.47
C ALA A 106 10.07 7.56 12.20
N GLN A 107 9.16 6.80 12.78
CA GLN A 107 9.43 5.57 13.51
C GLN A 107 8.70 4.38 12.88
N ASN A 108 8.73 4.34 11.53
CA ASN A 108 8.07 3.26 10.79
C ASN A 108 8.74 1.93 11.10
N LEU A 109 7.93 0.96 11.57
CA LEU A 109 8.40 -0.38 11.91
C LEU A 109 8.96 -1.10 10.69
N GLY A 110 10.14 -1.73 10.84
CA GLY A 110 10.80 -2.45 9.77
C GLY A 110 11.41 -1.57 8.67
N VAL A 111 11.37 -0.24 8.83
CA VAL A 111 11.90 0.76 7.88
C VAL A 111 12.85 1.75 8.57
N ASN A 112 12.41 2.37 9.66
CA ASN A 112 13.18 3.33 10.45
C ASN A 112 13.59 2.78 11.81
N VAL A 113 12.78 1.87 12.37
CA VAL A 113 13.00 1.17 13.63
C VAL A 113 12.74 -0.32 13.43
N ASP A 114 13.19 -1.15 14.36
CA ASP A 114 13.03 -2.60 14.28
C ASP A 114 11.59 -3.03 14.08
N GLY A 115 11.39 -4.01 13.20
CA GLY A 115 10.10 -4.52 12.76
C GLY A 115 9.88 -6.01 13.08
N GLY A 116 8.99 -6.63 12.31
CA GLY A 116 8.38 -7.92 12.61
C GLY A 116 9.13 -9.17 12.16
N TYR A 117 10.31 -9.07 11.55
CA TYR A 117 11.17 -10.24 11.31
C TYR A 117 11.94 -10.60 12.59
N SER A 118 11.22 -10.62 13.69
CA SER A 118 11.68 -10.91 15.04
C SER A 118 10.57 -11.58 15.86
N ASP A 119 10.95 -12.20 16.97
CA ASP A 119 9.98 -12.84 17.87
C ASP A 119 9.06 -11.82 18.56
N TYR A 120 9.56 -10.61 18.80
CA TYR A 120 8.83 -9.54 19.48
C TYR A 120 9.02 -8.19 18.79
N VAL A 121 7.96 -7.39 18.79
CA VAL A 121 7.98 -6.01 18.29
C VAL A 121 7.55 -5.05 19.38
N LEU A 122 8.37 -4.03 19.64
CA LEU A 122 8.03 -2.92 20.54
C LEU A 122 7.29 -1.84 19.72
N VAL A 123 6.03 -1.59 20.08
CA VAL A 123 5.18 -0.60 19.41
C VAL A 123 5.05 0.63 20.31
N LYS A 124 5.18 1.81 19.75
CA LYS A 124 5.26 3.10 20.45
C LYS A 124 4.03 3.44 21.30
N ASP A 125 2.82 3.04 20.84
CA ASP A 125 1.56 3.43 21.47
C ASP A 125 0.48 2.39 21.11
N GLU A 126 -0.43 2.10 22.05
CA GLU A 126 -1.55 1.19 21.87
C GLU A 126 -2.49 1.57 20.71
N LYS A 127 -2.56 2.85 20.35
CA LYS A 127 -3.40 3.34 19.23
C LYS A 127 -3.04 2.75 17.87
N TYR A 128 -1.86 2.14 17.73
CA TYR A 128 -1.41 1.47 16.52
C TYR A 128 -1.79 0.00 16.43
N LEU A 129 -2.50 -0.52 17.43
CA LEU A 129 -3.00 -1.90 17.47
C LEU A 129 -4.43 -1.97 16.95
N PHE A 130 -4.67 -2.86 15.99
CA PHE A 130 -5.98 -3.05 15.35
C PHE A 130 -6.45 -4.49 15.48
N ASP A 131 -7.67 -4.66 15.96
CA ASP A 131 -8.36 -5.95 15.99
C ASP A 131 -8.64 -6.41 14.55
N ALA A 132 -8.17 -7.59 14.20
CA ALA A 132 -8.33 -8.17 12.86
C ALA A 132 -9.65 -8.98 12.71
N GLY A 133 -10.49 -9.07 13.77
CA GLY A 133 -11.67 -9.93 13.74
C GLY A 133 -11.31 -11.38 13.40
N ASP A 134 -12.03 -11.95 12.44
CA ASP A 134 -11.83 -13.33 11.97
C ASP A 134 -10.81 -13.48 10.83
N ALA A 135 -9.99 -12.46 10.57
CA ALA A 135 -8.97 -12.54 9.52
C ALA A 135 -7.97 -13.68 9.81
N PRO A 136 -7.63 -14.52 8.82
CA PRO A 136 -6.66 -15.59 9.01
C PRO A 136 -5.30 -15.07 9.47
N ASP A 137 -4.68 -15.73 10.44
CA ASP A 137 -3.40 -15.31 11.05
C ASP A 137 -2.30 -15.04 10.01
N ASN A 138 -2.24 -15.81 8.93
CA ASN A 138 -1.25 -15.68 7.86
C ASN A 138 -1.55 -14.53 6.87
N LEU A 139 -2.70 -13.87 6.96
CA LEU A 139 -3.11 -12.75 6.09
C LEU A 139 -3.28 -11.45 6.84
N ALA A 140 -3.59 -11.50 8.13
CA ALA A 140 -3.98 -10.35 8.93
C ALA A 140 -2.95 -9.21 8.87
N GLY A 141 -1.66 -9.49 8.99
CA GLY A 141 -0.59 -8.48 8.91
C GLY A 141 -0.57 -7.71 7.58
N SER A 142 -1.03 -8.34 6.49
CA SER A 142 -1.04 -7.70 5.17
C SER A 142 -1.99 -6.50 5.06
N TYR A 143 -2.98 -6.38 5.94
CA TYR A 143 -3.86 -5.22 5.97
C TYR A 143 -3.12 -3.93 6.35
N ALA A 144 -2.05 -4.02 7.15
CA ALA A 144 -1.26 -2.87 7.60
C ALA A 144 -0.43 -2.19 6.50
N CYS A 145 -0.12 -2.91 5.43
CA CYS A 145 0.61 -2.38 4.26
C CYS A 145 -0.22 -2.53 2.98
N ARG A 146 -0.33 -3.74 2.43
CA ARG A 146 -1.00 -3.97 1.14
C ARG A 146 -2.46 -3.55 1.14
N GLY A 147 -3.21 -3.90 2.20
CA GLY A 147 -4.62 -3.55 2.33
C GLY A 147 -4.82 -2.05 2.45
N LEU A 148 -4.08 -1.41 3.35
CA LEU A 148 -4.14 0.02 3.58
C LEU A 148 -3.72 0.84 2.36
N THR A 149 -2.64 0.46 1.70
CA THR A 149 -2.16 1.10 0.47
C THR A 149 -3.20 1.02 -0.65
N ALA A 150 -3.81 -0.15 -0.84
CA ALA A 150 -4.87 -0.35 -1.82
C ALA A 150 -6.12 0.49 -1.50
N TYR A 151 -6.52 0.53 -0.23
CA TYR A 151 -7.66 1.33 0.25
C TYR A 151 -7.44 2.83 0.03
N SER A 152 -6.28 3.36 0.43
CA SER A 152 -5.92 4.76 0.24
C SER A 152 -5.85 5.16 -1.24
N ALA A 153 -5.28 4.30 -2.10
CA ALA A 153 -5.23 4.53 -3.54
C ALA A 153 -6.64 4.59 -4.15
N LEU A 154 -7.55 3.70 -3.74
CA LEU A 154 -8.94 3.72 -4.19
C LEU A 154 -9.67 5.00 -3.77
N LYS A 155 -9.51 5.48 -2.54
CA LYS A 155 -10.07 6.76 -2.08
C LYS A 155 -9.62 7.94 -2.94
N LYS A 156 -8.36 7.99 -3.34
CA LYS A 156 -7.80 9.06 -4.17
C LYS A 156 -8.41 9.11 -5.57
N THR A 157 -8.95 8.03 -6.09
CA THR A 157 -9.60 8.03 -7.41
C THR A 157 -10.84 8.93 -7.47
N ASN A 158 -11.49 9.21 -6.33
CA ASN A 158 -12.72 10.01 -6.24
C ASN A 158 -13.83 9.53 -7.20
N GLN A 159 -14.00 8.21 -7.35
CA GLN A 159 -14.99 7.62 -8.24
C GLN A 159 -16.41 7.74 -7.65
N ASN A 160 -16.97 8.95 -7.66
CA ASN A 160 -18.32 9.23 -7.16
C ASN A 160 -19.42 8.88 -8.18
N ASN A 161 -19.04 8.53 -9.41
CA ASN A 161 -19.98 8.19 -10.49
C ASN A 161 -19.80 6.73 -10.90
N THR A 162 -20.84 5.93 -10.74
CA THR A 162 -20.83 4.48 -11.06
C THR A 162 -20.62 4.18 -12.56
N SER A 163 -20.82 5.17 -13.44
CA SER A 163 -20.51 5.03 -14.88
C SER A 163 -19.02 5.19 -15.19
N ASN A 164 -18.23 5.77 -14.29
CA ASN A 164 -16.81 5.93 -14.47
C ASN A 164 -16.11 4.57 -14.41
N LYS A 165 -15.18 4.35 -15.33
CA LYS A 165 -14.37 3.13 -15.38
C LYS A 165 -13.04 3.34 -14.68
N LEU A 166 -12.69 2.37 -13.85
CA LEU A 166 -11.40 2.29 -13.14
C LEU A 166 -10.58 1.15 -13.72
N ALA A 167 -9.32 1.42 -14.06
CA ALA A 167 -8.34 0.41 -14.41
C ALA A 167 -7.35 0.19 -13.25
N ILE A 168 -7.03 -1.07 -12.97
CA ILE A 168 -5.94 -1.48 -12.08
C ILE A 168 -4.84 -2.07 -12.96
N ILE A 169 -3.64 -1.51 -12.89
CA ILE A 169 -2.44 -2.05 -13.53
C ILE A 169 -1.61 -2.79 -12.47
N GLY A 170 -1.36 -4.07 -12.73
CA GLY A 170 -0.67 -4.98 -11.81
C GLY A 170 -1.64 -5.78 -10.93
N ALA A 171 -1.79 -7.07 -11.21
CA ALA A 171 -2.64 -8.02 -10.49
C ALA A 171 -1.85 -8.83 -9.44
N GLY A 172 -0.80 -8.25 -8.86
CA GLY A 172 -0.08 -8.80 -7.71
C GLY A 172 -0.87 -8.67 -6.40
N GLY A 173 -0.20 -8.83 -5.25
CA GLY A 173 -0.84 -8.82 -3.93
C GLY A 173 -1.65 -7.55 -3.66
N LEU A 174 -1.14 -6.35 -4.05
CA LEU A 174 -1.88 -5.09 -3.92
C LEU A 174 -3.08 -5.02 -4.87
N GLY A 175 -2.89 -5.38 -6.15
CA GLY A 175 -3.96 -5.31 -7.15
C GLY A 175 -5.14 -6.23 -6.83
N VAL A 176 -4.85 -7.43 -6.34
CA VAL A 176 -5.88 -8.38 -5.89
C VAL A 176 -6.65 -7.85 -4.69
N LEU A 177 -5.97 -7.24 -3.70
CA LEU A 177 -6.64 -6.61 -2.57
C LEU A 177 -7.43 -5.37 -2.99
N ALA A 178 -6.88 -4.54 -3.87
CA ALA A 178 -7.57 -3.38 -4.42
C ALA A 178 -8.86 -3.78 -5.15
N LEU A 179 -8.82 -4.86 -5.95
CA LEU A 179 -10.00 -5.39 -6.63
C LEU A 179 -11.11 -5.81 -5.64
N LYS A 180 -10.74 -6.54 -4.58
CA LYS A 180 -11.69 -6.95 -3.52
C LYS A 180 -12.26 -5.76 -2.78
N ILE A 181 -11.40 -4.81 -2.36
CA ILE A 181 -11.81 -3.61 -1.63
C ILE A 181 -12.67 -2.70 -2.52
N ALA A 182 -12.33 -2.51 -3.79
CA ALA A 182 -13.12 -1.73 -4.73
C ALA A 182 -14.57 -2.24 -4.81
N LYS A 183 -14.75 -3.55 -4.87
CA LYS A 183 -16.07 -4.18 -4.92
C LYS A 183 -16.82 -4.05 -3.59
N SER A 184 -16.17 -4.35 -2.46
CA SER A 184 -16.84 -4.42 -1.15
C SER A 184 -17.10 -3.06 -0.52
N ALA A 185 -16.15 -2.13 -0.62
CA ALA A 185 -16.22 -0.84 0.05
C ALA A 185 -16.73 0.30 -0.84
N PHE A 186 -16.47 0.24 -2.15
CA PHE A 186 -16.76 1.34 -3.07
C PHE A 186 -17.83 0.99 -4.13
N ASN A 187 -18.29 -0.27 -4.16
CA ASN A 187 -19.22 -0.78 -5.19
C ASN A 187 -18.72 -0.53 -6.63
N ILE A 188 -17.39 -0.63 -6.82
CA ILE A 188 -16.72 -0.47 -8.12
C ILE A 188 -16.23 -1.83 -8.58
N GLN A 189 -16.39 -2.14 -9.87
CA GLN A 189 -15.80 -3.30 -10.53
C GLN A 189 -14.72 -2.83 -11.52
N PRO A 190 -13.45 -2.76 -11.10
CA PRO A 190 -12.36 -2.35 -11.97
C PRO A 190 -12.15 -3.33 -13.11
N LEU A 191 -11.63 -2.85 -14.24
CA LEU A 191 -10.89 -3.70 -15.17
C LEU A 191 -9.45 -3.86 -14.67
N VAL A 192 -8.82 -4.98 -15.00
CA VAL A 192 -7.48 -5.33 -14.51
C VAL A 192 -6.55 -5.61 -15.69
N ILE A 193 -5.34 -5.08 -15.61
CA ILE A 193 -4.30 -5.23 -16.64
C ILE A 193 -3.04 -5.80 -15.98
N ASP A 194 -2.50 -6.88 -16.55
CA ASP A 194 -1.22 -7.49 -16.15
C ASP A 194 -0.57 -8.14 -17.36
N ILE A 195 0.67 -8.56 -17.25
CA ILE A 195 1.39 -9.33 -18.27
C ILE A 195 1.26 -10.84 -18.06
N ASP A 196 0.78 -11.27 -16.90
CA ASP A 196 0.71 -12.65 -16.45
C ASP A 196 -0.73 -13.19 -16.55
N GLU A 197 -0.94 -14.16 -17.43
CA GLU A 197 -2.25 -14.79 -17.66
C GLU A 197 -2.83 -15.46 -16.42
N GLN A 198 -2.00 -16.04 -15.54
CA GLN A 198 -2.49 -16.70 -14.32
C GLN A 198 -3.07 -15.65 -13.34
N LYS A 199 -2.42 -14.51 -13.23
CA LYS A 199 -2.91 -13.40 -12.42
C LYS A 199 -4.18 -12.77 -12.99
N LEU A 200 -4.27 -12.66 -14.33
CA LEU A 200 -5.47 -12.17 -15.01
C LEU A 200 -6.66 -13.12 -14.81
N ASN A 201 -6.44 -14.43 -14.89
CA ASN A 201 -7.48 -15.43 -14.60
C ASN A 201 -7.97 -15.32 -13.16
N LEU A 202 -7.06 -15.19 -12.18
CA LEU A 202 -7.43 -14.97 -10.79
C LEU A 202 -8.21 -13.68 -10.60
N ALA A 203 -7.80 -12.58 -11.24
CA ALA A 203 -8.52 -11.29 -11.17
C ALA A 203 -9.95 -11.42 -11.72
N LYS A 204 -10.14 -12.18 -12.81
CA LYS A 204 -11.46 -12.46 -13.38
C LYS A 204 -12.33 -13.26 -12.42
N GLU A 205 -11.80 -14.32 -11.79
CA GLU A 205 -12.50 -15.10 -10.77
C GLU A 205 -12.92 -14.27 -9.56
N LEU A 206 -12.09 -13.29 -9.17
CA LEU A 206 -12.36 -12.38 -8.06
C LEU A 206 -13.34 -11.24 -8.42
N GLY A 207 -13.78 -11.16 -9.67
CA GLY A 207 -14.85 -10.25 -10.09
C GLY A 207 -14.38 -8.95 -10.74
N ALA A 208 -13.21 -8.96 -11.39
CA ALA A 208 -12.85 -7.88 -12.33
C ALA A 208 -13.92 -7.76 -13.43
N SER A 209 -14.26 -6.54 -13.83
CA SER A 209 -15.25 -6.30 -14.90
C SER A 209 -14.75 -6.80 -16.27
N ALA A 210 -13.45 -6.73 -16.50
CA ALA A 210 -12.71 -7.30 -17.62
C ALA A 210 -11.23 -7.46 -17.23
N VAL A 211 -10.50 -8.27 -18.00
CA VAL A 211 -9.05 -8.45 -17.85
C VAL A 211 -8.37 -8.30 -19.20
N PHE A 212 -7.20 -7.67 -19.22
CA PHE A 212 -6.44 -7.40 -20.44
C PHE A 212 -4.96 -7.72 -20.23
N ASN A 213 -4.35 -8.38 -21.23
CA ASN A 213 -2.92 -8.67 -21.19
C ASN A 213 -2.13 -7.52 -21.82
N ALA A 214 -1.27 -6.87 -21.01
CA ALA A 214 -0.46 -5.73 -21.45
C ALA A 214 0.61 -6.08 -22.50
N THR A 215 0.85 -7.37 -22.76
CA THR A 215 1.77 -7.81 -23.83
C THR A 215 1.12 -7.78 -25.21
N HIS A 216 -0.20 -7.66 -25.30
CA HIS A 216 -0.91 -7.54 -26.57
C HIS A 216 -0.70 -6.16 -27.19
N THR A 217 -0.43 -6.10 -28.48
CA THR A 217 -0.14 -4.85 -29.19
C THR A 217 -1.34 -3.90 -29.28
N ASN A 218 -2.57 -4.42 -29.15
CA ASN A 218 -3.84 -3.72 -29.26
C ASN A 218 -4.54 -3.53 -27.91
N VAL A 219 -3.85 -3.67 -26.79
CA VAL A 219 -4.45 -3.57 -25.43
C VAL A 219 -5.15 -2.23 -25.19
N VAL A 220 -4.63 -1.13 -25.74
CA VAL A 220 -5.23 0.20 -25.60
C VAL A 220 -6.58 0.27 -26.34
N GLU A 221 -6.64 -0.28 -27.54
CA GLU A 221 -7.85 -0.38 -28.36
C GLU A 221 -8.90 -1.27 -27.68
N GLU A 222 -8.50 -2.45 -27.20
CA GLU A 222 -9.39 -3.38 -26.49
C GLU A 222 -10.00 -2.73 -25.23
N VAL A 223 -9.19 -2.03 -24.43
CA VAL A 223 -9.67 -1.28 -23.27
C VAL A 223 -10.59 -0.14 -23.68
N SER A 224 -10.27 0.59 -24.74
CA SER A 224 -11.08 1.69 -25.26
C SER A 224 -12.47 1.21 -25.73
N GLU A 225 -12.53 0.10 -26.43
CA GLU A 225 -13.79 -0.53 -26.84
C GLU A 225 -14.64 -0.95 -25.63
N PHE A 226 -14.04 -1.65 -24.67
CA PHE A 226 -14.70 -2.09 -23.45
C PHE A 226 -15.23 -0.94 -22.61
N SER A 227 -14.47 0.16 -22.52
CA SER A 227 -14.77 1.31 -21.66
C SER A 227 -15.56 2.42 -22.36
N ASN A 228 -15.93 2.26 -23.64
CA ASN A 228 -16.57 3.28 -24.47
C ASN A 228 -15.76 4.58 -24.60
N GLY A 229 -14.48 4.44 -24.98
CA GLY A 229 -13.59 5.57 -25.27
C GLY A 229 -12.51 5.86 -24.24
N GLY A 230 -12.41 5.06 -23.19
CA GLY A 230 -11.33 5.14 -22.20
C GLY A 230 -11.80 5.10 -20.76
N VAL A 231 -10.84 4.97 -19.85
CA VAL A 231 -11.10 4.94 -18.40
C VAL A 231 -11.06 6.35 -17.80
N HIS A 232 -11.56 6.49 -16.56
CA HIS A 232 -11.59 7.77 -15.83
C HIS A 232 -10.54 7.81 -14.72
N ALA A 233 -10.12 6.65 -14.24
CA ALA A 233 -9.03 6.53 -13.31
C ALA A 233 -8.18 5.29 -13.60
N VAL A 234 -6.89 5.39 -13.26
CA VAL A 234 -5.92 4.30 -13.27
C VAL A 234 -5.26 4.24 -11.89
N ILE A 235 -5.16 3.05 -11.31
CA ILE A 235 -4.27 2.78 -10.17
C ILE A 235 -3.16 1.86 -10.68
N ASP A 236 -1.93 2.32 -10.57
CA ASP A 236 -0.76 1.58 -11.00
C ASP A 236 0.02 1.03 -9.79
N PHE A 237 -0.07 -0.28 -9.59
CA PHE A 237 0.67 -1.00 -8.55
C PHE A 237 2.03 -1.53 -9.00
N VAL A 238 2.42 -1.26 -10.23
CA VAL A 238 3.75 -1.60 -10.78
C VAL A 238 4.70 -0.42 -10.65
N GLY A 239 4.35 0.74 -11.22
CA GLY A 239 5.11 1.98 -11.13
C GLY A 239 6.38 1.95 -11.96
N SER A 240 6.24 1.66 -13.26
CA SER A 240 7.32 1.71 -14.26
C SER A 240 7.02 2.73 -15.35
N GLU A 241 8.02 3.10 -16.13
CA GLU A 241 7.84 3.95 -17.31
C GLU A 241 6.78 3.38 -18.27
N GLN A 242 6.83 2.07 -18.52
CA GLN A 242 5.92 1.37 -19.42
C GLN A 242 4.48 1.39 -18.93
N THR A 243 4.27 1.16 -17.62
CA THR A 243 2.92 1.17 -17.05
C THR A 243 2.33 2.57 -16.98
N LEU A 244 3.15 3.59 -16.73
CA LEU A 244 2.72 4.98 -16.75
C LEU A 244 2.35 5.42 -18.18
N GLU A 245 3.15 5.04 -19.19
CA GLU A 245 2.83 5.29 -20.60
C GLU A 245 1.52 4.62 -21.02
N LEU A 246 1.38 3.32 -20.70
CA LEU A 246 0.15 2.56 -20.97
C LEU A 246 -1.04 3.25 -20.33
N GLY A 247 -1.02 3.49 -19.01
CA GLY A 247 -2.15 4.03 -18.28
C GLY A 247 -2.58 5.42 -18.75
N ASN A 248 -1.65 6.28 -19.20
CA ASN A 248 -1.99 7.56 -19.81
C ASN A 248 -2.73 7.40 -21.15
N LYS A 249 -2.43 6.37 -21.94
CA LYS A 249 -3.14 6.05 -23.19
C LYS A 249 -4.56 5.53 -22.91
N LEU A 250 -4.77 4.82 -21.80
CA LEU A 250 -6.07 4.27 -21.44
C LEU A 250 -7.17 5.33 -21.19
N PHE A 251 -6.78 6.58 -20.92
CA PHE A 251 -7.74 7.67 -20.74
C PHE A 251 -8.47 8.06 -22.04
N GLY A 252 -7.92 7.74 -23.20
CA GLY A 252 -8.46 8.16 -24.48
C GLY A 252 -8.63 9.68 -24.54
N LEU A 253 -9.84 10.12 -24.92
CA LEU A 253 -10.23 11.55 -24.97
C LEU A 253 -10.92 12.05 -23.70
N ASN A 254 -11.08 11.21 -22.68
CA ASN A 254 -11.71 11.59 -21.42
C ASN A 254 -10.91 12.70 -20.71
N LYS A 255 -11.64 13.61 -20.04
CA LYS A 255 -11.06 14.71 -19.28
C LYS A 255 -11.31 14.55 -17.79
N GLY A 256 -10.46 15.20 -16.98
CA GLY A 256 -10.53 15.10 -15.53
C GLY A 256 -10.10 13.76 -14.97
N CYS A 257 -9.32 12.99 -15.76
CA CYS A 257 -8.88 11.66 -15.37
C CYS A 257 -7.77 11.70 -14.33
N LYS A 258 -7.75 10.66 -13.48
CA LYS A 258 -6.75 10.52 -12.42
C LYS A 258 -5.88 9.29 -12.61
N TYR A 259 -4.57 9.49 -12.52
CA TYR A 259 -3.58 8.43 -12.44
C TYR A 259 -3.01 8.37 -11.02
N ILE A 260 -3.23 7.28 -10.31
CA ILE A 260 -2.73 7.06 -8.96
C ILE A 260 -1.54 6.12 -9.04
N LEU A 261 -0.34 6.66 -8.83
CA LEU A 261 0.91 5.92 -8.85
C LEU A 261 1.23 5.37 -7.47
N VAL A 262 1.31 4.05 -7.34
CA VAL A 262 1.55 3.33 -6.08
C VAL A 262 2.82 2.49 -6.14
N GLY A 263 3.04 1.82 -7.28
CA GLY A 263 4.17 0.91 -7.47
C GLY A 263 5.52 1.63 -7.43
N LEU A 264 6.55 0.88 -7.04
CA LEU A 264 7.92 1.37 -6.83
C LEU A 264 8.92 0.58 -7.69
N PHE A 265 8.49 0.05 -8.85
CA PHE A 265 9.40 -0.66 -9.75
C PHE A 265 10.55 0.24 -10.20
N GLY A 266 10.25 1.52 -10.44
CA GLY A 266 11.24 2.54 -10.73
C GLY A 266 11.23 3.03 -12.17
N GLY A 267 12.15 3.93 -12.45
CA GLY A 267 12.29 4.53 -13.78
C GLY A 267 11.99 6.03 -13.80
N LYS A 268 11.88 6.58 -15.01
CA LYS A 268 11.67 8.00 -15.27
C LYS A 268 10.72 8.17 -16.45
N TYR A 269 9.82 9.11 -16.36
CA TYR A 269 8.83 9.37 -17.40
C TYR A 269 8.76 10.83 -17.81
N SER A 270 8.68 11.10 -19.13
CA SER A 270 8.52 12.44 -19.69
C SER A 270 7.06 12.70 -20.07
N LEU A 271 6.51 13.81 -19.60
CA LEU A 271 5.14 14.21 -19.87
C LEU A 271 5.03 15.27 -20.97
N THR A 272 4.09 15.10 -21.89
CA THR A 272 3.71 16.12 -22.85
C THR A 272 2.77 17.13 -22.17
N LEU A 273 3.29 18.31 -21.81
CA LEU A 273 2.58 19.30 -21.01
C LEU A 273 1.19 19.72 -21.55
N PRO A 274 0.99 20.00 -22.86
CA PRO A 274 -0.33 20.33 -23.37
C PRO A 274 -1.39 19.24 -23.13
N MET A 275 -1.00 17.96 -23.12
CA MET A 275 -1.92 16.86 -22.87
C MET A 275 -2.41 16.83 -21.40
N MET A 276 -1.59 17.29 -20.47
CA MET A 276 -2.01 17.44 -19.07
C MET A 276 -3.10 18.53 -18.96
N THR A 277 -2.88 19.69 -19.60
CA THR A 277 -3.80 20.82 -19.55
C THR A 277 -5.11 20.55 -20.30
N PHE A 278 -5.03 20.09 -21.56
CA PHE A 278 -6.21 19.82 -22.38
C PHE A 278 -7.08 18.67 -21.83
N GLY A 279 -6.43 17.66 -21.24
CA GLY A 279 -7.10 16.53 -20.60
C GLY A 279 -7.53 16.81 -19.16
N ALA A 280 -7.14 17.95 -18.55
CA ALA A 280 -7.30 18.21 -17.13
C ALA A 280 -6.89 17.00 -16.27
N ARG A 281 -5.77 16.36 -16.64
CA ARG A 281 -5.30 15.11 -16.03
C ARG A 281 -4.57 15.37 -14.74
N THR A 282 -4.69 14.45 -13.80
CA THR A 282 -3.94 14.44 -12.54
C THR A 282 -3.08 13.20 -12.47
N ILE A 283 -1.80 13.33 -12.12
CA ILE A 283 -0.94 12.23 -11.68
C ILE A 283 -0.65 12.46 -10.21
N GLU A 284 -1.02 11.51 -9.37
CA GLU A 284 -0.91 11.60 -7.91
C GLU A 284 -0.16 10.39 -7.37
N GLY A 285 0.93 10.62 -6.63
CA GLY A 285 1.61 9.57 -5.88
C GLY A 285 0.78 9.14 -4.67
N SER A 286 0.69 7.85 -4.39
CA SER A 286 0.01 7.32 -3.22
C SER A 286 0.99 6.54 -2.36
N TYR A 287 1.31 7.08 -1.20
CA TYR A 287 2.19 6.46 -0.23
C TYR A 287 1.35 5.92 0.94
N VAL A 288 1.32 4.60 1.06
CA VAL A 288 0.61 3.85 2.11
C VAL A 288 -0.77 4.44 2.45
N GLY A 289 -1.11 4.67 3.70
CA GLY A 289 -2.34 5.32 4.12
C GLY A 289 -2.26 5.83 5.56
N SER A 290 -3.19 6.71 5.92
CA SER A 290 -3.27 7.32 7.24
C SER A 290 -3.80 6.36 8.30
N LEU A 291 -3.58 6.70 9.58
CA LEU A 291 -4.16 5.98 10.71
C LEU A 291 -5.70 5.97 10.67
N ALA A 292 -6.32 7.07 10.21
CA ALA A 292 -7.76 7.15 10.00
C ALA A 292 -8.24 6.17 8.93
N GLU A 293 -7.53 6.06 7.81
CA GLU A 293 -7.84 5.09 6.76
C GLU A 293 -7.64 3.64 7.23
N MET A 294 -6.69 3.39 8.14
CA MET A 294 -6.55 2.08 8.76
C MET A 294 -7.78 1.73 9.63
N HIS A 295 -8.32 2.68 10.40
CA HIS A 295 -9.56 2.48 11.15
C HIS A 295 -10.74 2.14 10.23
N GLU A 296 -10.89 2.89 9.11
CA GLU A 296 -11.93 2.62 8.11
C GLU A 296 -11.79 1.22 7.50
N LEU A 297 -10.58 0.87 7.06
CA LEU A 297 -10.29 -0.44 6.46
C LEU A 297 -10.58 -1.58 7.44
N MET A 298 -10.11 -1.49 8.69
CA MET A 298 -10.32 -2.55 9.67
C MET A 298 -11.78 -2.67 10.10
N GLY A 299 -12.56 -1.60 9.98
CA GLY A 299 -14.02 -1.64 10.10
C GLY A 299 -14.72 -2.45 8.99
N LEU A 300 -14.08 -2.61 7.81
CA LEU A 300 -14.58 -3.43 6.70
C LEU A 300 -14.13 -4.90 6.80
N VAL A 301 -13.04 -5.17 7.52
CA VAL A 301 -12.46 -6.51 7.68
C VAL A 301 -13.22 -7.31 8.74
N ARG A 302 -13.80 -6.63 9.74
CA ARG A 302 -14.67 -7.21 10.78
C ARG A 302 -16.06 -7.48 10.22
#